data_b66c0ac36cbf710bea91d8a1ee4805db
#
_entry.id   b66c0ac36cbf710bea91d8a1ee4805db
#
_cell.length_a   1.000
_cell.length_b   1.000
_cell.length_c   1.000
_cell.angle_alpha   90.00
_cell.angle_beta   90.00
_cell.angle_gamma   90.00
#
_symmetry.space_group_name_H-M   'P 1'
#
loop_
_entity.id
_entity.type
_entity.pdbx_description
1 polymer ?
#
loop_
_entity_poly.entity_id
_entity_poly.type
_entity_poly.pdbx_seq_one_letter_code
_entity_poly.pdbx_strand_id
1 'polypeptide(L)'
;MKIGLYYNNSNDRTGPGKLAGNLTKGLSLAGAEVSHNRVCEYTGCLQPTNFDAIPESALIGPNIMVLPNEYPMLWKRFKNHVVPCNWVKKKYESFPETAGLDLNIWSVGIDTDVFSVDKNPEIDYLIYYKNRDIEIMRDIKRKLDPMGLTYTAIAYGKYNEEQFLNLLARCKGCIVASGTESQGIAYMEMLSTNTPCYILDKTTWDDNQNYSFQATSAPYFTDECGIKCPDLSRFEEFNKEMNNYNPRDYILREHTLLRSAENYIKLLEKR
;
A
#
# COMPACT_ATOMS: atom_id res chain seq x y z
N MET A 1 -23.72 10.60 -7.03
CA MET A 1 -23.77 9.53 -6.00
C MET A 1 -23.36 10.11 -4.67
N LYS A 2 -24.07 9.78 -3.56
CA LYS A 2 -23.68 10.18 -2.18
C LYS A 2 -23.08 8.99 -1.45
N ILE A 3 -21.86 9.14 -0.95
CA ILE A 3 -21.11 8.09 -0.28
C ILE A 3 -20.74 8.52 1.14
N GLY A 4 -21.12 7.73 2.13
CA GLY A 4 -20.68 7.87 3.51
C GLY A 4 -19.38 7.07 3.73
N LEU A 5 -18.34 7.72 4.23
CA LEU A 5 -17.09 7.05 4.61
C LEU A 5 -16.88 7.13 6.12
N TYR A 6 -16.82 5.98 6.76
CA TYR A 6 -16.48 5.84 8.18
C TYR A 6 -15.00 5.50 8.33
N TYR A 7 -14.26 6.35 9.02
CA TYR A 7 -12.86 6.11 9.41
C TYR A 7 -12.46 7.02 10.58
N ASN A 8 -11.42 6.61 11.30
CA ASN A 8 -10.88 7.42 12.38
C ASN A 8 -9.89 8.45 11.82
N ASN A 9 -10.19 9.73 11.97
CA ASN A 9 -9.50 10.86 11.35
C ASN A 9 -8.20 11.27 12.09
N SER A 10 -7.60 10.40 12.88
CA SER A 10 -6.62 10.81 13.88
C SER A 10 -5.23 11.18 13.35
N ASN A 11 -4.84 10.84 12.11
CA ASN A 11 -3.53 11.21 11.60
C ASN A 11 -3.37 10.95 10.08
N ASP A 12 -3.37 12.00 9.27
CA ASP A 12 -3.20 11.95 7.81
C ASP A 12 -1.79 11.47 7.37
N ARG A 13 -0.84 11.42 8.29
CA ARG A 13 0.54 10.95 8.00
C ARG A 13 0.69 9.43 8.11
N THR A 14 -0.29 8.73 8.63
CA THR A 14 -0.27 7.26 8.73
C THR A 14 -0.76 6.60 7.45
N GLY A 15 -0.42 5.33 7.24
CA GLY A 15 -0.96 4.55 6.11
C GLY A 15 -2.50 4.57 6.03
N PRO A 16 -3.23 4.32 7.13
CA PRO A 16 -4.69 4.45 7.15
C PRO A 16 -5.21 5.85 6.84
N GLY A 17 -4.55 6.89 7.33
CA GLY A 17 -4.92 8.30 7.04
C GLY A 17 -4.71 8.64 5.56
N LYS A 18 -3.54 8.32 4.99
CA LYS A 18 -3.27 8.49 3.55
C LYS A 18 -4.28 7.72 2.70
N LEU A 19 -4.62 6.50 3.07
CA LEU A 19 -5.62 5.70 2.36
C LEU A 19 -6.99 6.40 2.33
N ALA A 20 -7.45 6.90 3.48
CA ALA A 20 -8.73 7.60 3.57
C ALA A 20 -8.73 8.91 2.77
N GLY A 21 -7.64 9.69 2.85
CA GLY A 21 -7.45 10.93 2.08
C GLY A 21 -7.44 10.67 0.57
N ASN A 22 -6.66 9.71 0.11
CA ASN A 22 -6.56 9.34 -1.30
C ASN A 22 -7.90 8.83 -1.85
N LEU A 23 -8.62 7.98 -1.10
CA LEU A 23 -9.95 7.52 -1.50
C LEU A 23 -10.94 8.69 -1.57
N THR A 24 -10.96 9.56 -0.58
CA THR A 24 -11.85 10.74 -0.57
C THR A 24 -11.59 11.63 -1.79
N LYS A 25 -10.31 11.94 -2.07
CA LYS A 25 -9.92 12.73 -3.26
C LYS A 25 -10.33 12.03 -4.55
N GLY A 26 -10.08 10.73 -4.66
CA GLY A 26 -10.44 9.93 -5.83
C GLY A 26 -11.95 9.86 -6.06
N LEU A 27 -12.75 9.68 -5.01
CA LEU A 27 -14.22 9.67 -5.10
C LEU A 27 -14.75 11.04 -5.57
N SER A 28 -14.16 12.13 -5.10
CA SER A 28 -14.51 13.48 -5.57
C SER A 28 -14.16 13.67 -7.04
N LEU A 29 -13.03 13.16 -7.52
CA LEU A 29 -12.66 13.15 -8.95
C LEU A 29 -13.64 12.30 -9.79
N ALA A 30 -14.18 11.23 -9.23
CA ALA A 30 -15.21 10.40 -9.86
C ALA A 30 -16.62 11.01 -9.79
N GLY A 31 -16.77 12.24 -9.29
CA GLY A 31 -18.05 12.97 -9.21
C GLY A 31 -18.96 12.53 -8.05
N ALA A 32 -18.43 11.83 -7.05
CA ALA A 32 -19.18 11.47 -5.86
C ALA A 32 -19.14 12.57 -4.79
N GLU A 33 -20.26 12.78 -4.11
CA GLU A 33 -20.34 13.59 -2.90
C GLU A 33 -19.99 12.72 -1.68
N VAL A 34 -18.90 13.04 -0.98
CA VAL A 34 -18.41 12.26 0.15
C VAL A 34 -18.80 12.92 1.47
N SER A 35 -19.42 12.14 2.36
CA SER A 35 -19.76 12.55 3.73
C SER A 35 -18.97 11.69 4.73
N HIS A 36 -18.28 12.34 5.67
CA HIS A 36 -17.47 11.64 6.67
C HIS A 36 -18.29 11.26 7.90
N ASN A 37 -18.15 9.99 8.33
CA ASN A 37 -18.81 9.43 9.52
C ASN A 37 -20.34 9.65 9.54
N ARG A 38 -20.96 9.53 8.37
CA ARG A 38 -22.40 9.60 8.17
C ARG A 38 -22.89 8.46 7.29
N VAL A 39 -24.05 7.93 7.61
CA VAL A 39 -24.74 6.95 6.75
C VAL A 39 -25.28 7.68 5.52
N CYS A 40 -24.98 7.15 4.36
CA CYS A 40 -25.51 7.57 3.07
C CYS A 40 -26.11 6.37 2.33
N GLU A 41 -26.65 6.61 1.15
CA GLU A 41 -27.15 5.54 0.28
C GLU A 41 -26.11 4.45 0.08
N TYR A 42 -24.86 4.84 -0.17
CA TYR A 42 -23.69 3.97 -0.20
C TYR A 42 -22.82 4.27 1.01
N THR A 43 -22.45 3.25 1.74
CA THR A 43 -21.64 3.43 2.95
C THR A 43 -20.45 2.50 2.93
N GLY A 44 -19.25 3.05 3.09
CA GLY A 44 -18.01 2.34 3.30
C GLY A 44 -17.46 2.59 4.70
N CYS A 45 -16.94 1.56 5.35
CA CYS A 45 -16.26 1.67 6.64
C CYS A 45 -14.83 1.19 6.48
N LEU A 46 -13.89 2.14 6.33
CA LEU A 46 -12.49 1.84 6.05
C LEU A 46 -11.79 1.17 7.23
N GLN A 47 -12.13 1.61 8.44
CA GLN A 47 -11.59 1.07 9.69
C GLN A 47 -12.74 0.98 10.70
N PRO A 48 -13.24 -0.20 10.98
CA PRO A 48 -14.36 -0.38 11.90
C PRO A 48 -13.95 -0.07 13.35
N THR A 49 -14.57 0.96 13.94
CA THR A 49 -14.31 1.38 15.33
C THR A 49 -15.58 1.43 16.19
N ASN A 50 -16.73 1.72 15.58
CA ASN A 50 -18.04 1.70 16.24
C ASN A 50 -19.06 1.07 15.29
N PHE A 51 -19.35 -0.20 15.49
CA PHE A 51 -20.20 -0.98 14.60
C PHE A 51 -21.68 -0.61 14.68
N ASP A 52 -22.16 -0.08 15.80
CA ASP A 52 -23.61 0.14 16.02
C ASP A 52 -24.15 1.23 15.09
N ALA A 53 -23.31 2.21 14.73
CA ALA A 53 -23.68 3.29 13.83
C ALA A 53 -23.57 2.91 12.34
N ILE A 54 -23.03 1.72 12.01
CA ILE A 54 -22.73 1.32 10.63
C ILE A 54 -23.84 0.38 10.13
N PRO A 55 -24.48 0.67 8.98
CA PRO A 55 -25.52 -0.21 8.41
C PRO A 55 -24.91 -1.54 7.96
N GLU A 56 -25.67 -2.64 8.10
CA GLU A 56 -25.21 -3.98 7.72
C GLU A 56 -24.86 -4.12 6.23
N SER A 57 -25.42 -3.26 5.39
CA SER A 57 -25.13 -3.17 3.97
C SER A 57 -23.80 -2.46 3.63
N ALA A 58 -23.09 -1.92 4.64
CA ALA A 58 -21.82 -1.21 4.41
C ALA A 58 -20.74 -2.15 3.85
N LEU A 59 -19.87 -1.58 3.03
CA LEU A 59 -18.62 -2.20 2.60
C LEU A 59 -17.55 -2.01 3.69
N ILE A 60 -17.08 -3.10 4.28
CA ILE A 60 -16.16 -3.08 5.43
C ILE A 60 -14.74 -3.35 5.00
N GLY A 61 -13.82 -2.52 5.45
CA GLY A 61 -12.38 -2.59 5.14
C GLY A 61 -11.93 -1.46 4.20
N PRO A 62 -10.66 -1.48 3.77
CA PRO A 62 -9.69 -2.58 3.84
C PRO A 62 -8.87 -2.65 5.13
N ASN A 63 -8.95 -1.67 6.03
CA ASN A 63 -8.13 -1.59 7.25
C ASN A 63 -8.74 -2.40 8.41
N ILE A 64 -9.02 -3.68 8.18
CA ILE A 64 -9.44 -4.61 9.23
C ILE A 64 -8.16 -5.09 9.93
N MET A 65 -7.96 -4.63 11.18
CA MET A 65 -6.70 -4.81 11.92
C MET A 65 -6.67 -6.08 12.78
N VAL A 66 -7.77 -6.83 12.84
CA VAL A 66 -7.93 -8.01 13.68
C VAL A 66 -8.05 -9.29 12.83
N LEU A 67 -7.62 -10.42 13.39
CA LEU A 67 -7.86 -11.71 12.76
C LEU A 67 -9.35 -12.08 12.87
N PRO A 68 -9.90 -12.86 11.93
CA PRO A 68 -11.32 -13.23 11.96
C PRO A 68 -11.79 -13.88 13.25
N ASN A 69 -10.98 -14.74 13.85
CA ASN A 69 -11.29 -15.42 15.12
C ASN A 69 -11.19 -14.51 16.34
N GLU A 70 -10.45 -13.39 16.26
CA GLU A 70 -10.39 -12.41 17.37
C GLU A 70 -11.66 -11.58 17.48
N TYR A 71 -12.37 -11.36 16.36
CA TYR A 71 -13.62 -10.60 16.36
C TYR A 71 -14.67 -11.18 15.39
N PRO A 72 -15.22 -12.38 15.72
CA PRO A 72 -16.14 -13.11 14.83
C PRO A 72 -17.45 -12.37 14.56
N MET A 73 -17.87 -11.46 15.46
CA MET A 73 -19.12 -10.68 15.28
C MET A 73 -19.06 -9.74 14.08
N LEU A 74 -17.88 -9.22 13.71
CA LEU A 74 -17.70 -8.41 12.51
C LEU A 74 -18.14 -9.18 11.26
N TRP A 75 -17.62 -10.39 11.11
CA TRP A 75 -17.82 -11.24 9.94
C TRP A 75 -19.23 -11.82 9.86
N LYS A 76 -19.89 -12.03 11.01
CA LYS A 76 -21.31 -12.44 11.07
C LYS A 76 -22.26 -11.32 10.67
N ARG A 77 -21.99 -10.09 11.12
CA ARG A 77 -22.87 -8.95 10.93
C ARG A 77 -22.83 -8.38 9.51
N PHE A 78 -21.62 -8.21 8.98
CA PHE A 78 -21.43 -7.61 7.66
C PHE A 78 -21.16 -8.70 6.62
N LYS A 79 -21.71 -8.52 5.43
CA LYS A 79 -21.53 -9.50 4.34
C LYS A 79 -20.57 -9.00 3.25
N ASN A 80 -20.41 -7.68 3.13
CA ASN A 80 -19.60 -7.06 2.10
C ASN A 80 -18.26 -6.63 2.69
N HIS A 81 -17.19 -7.27 2.26
CA HIS A 81 -15.85 -6.98 2.76
C HIS A 81 -14.90 -6.65 1.62
N VAL A 82 -14.01 -5.70 1.90
CA VAL A 82 -12.88 -5.38 1.04
C VAL A 82 -11.59 -5.56 1.82
N VAL A 83 -10.62 -6.17 1.17
CA VAL A 83 -9.28 -6.44 1.73
C VAL A 83 -8.21 -5.77 0.88
N PRO A 84 -7.06 -5.43 1.46
CA PRO A 84 -6.09 -4.58 0.78
C PRO A 84 -5.32 -5.29 -0.35
N CYS A 85 -5.18 -6.61 -0.35
CA CYS A 85 -4.43 -7.36 -1.35
C CYS A 85 -4.66 -8.87 -1.27
N ASN A 86 -4.10 -9.58 -2.24
CA ASN A 86 -4.32 -11.03 -2.40
C ASN A 86 -3.81 -11.87 -1.21
N TRP A 87 -2.63 -11.54 -0.64
CA TRP A 87 -2.13 -12.34 0.48
C TRP A 87 -2.97 -12.13 1.76
N VAL A 88 -3.51 -10.92 1.98
CA VAL A 88 -4.45 -10.65 3.09
C VAL A 88 -5.78 -11.36 2.85
N LYS A 89 -6.27 -11.40 1.59
CA LYS A 89 -7.46 -12.19 1.22
C LYS A 89 -7.27 -13.65 1.59
N LYS A 90 -6.20 -14.29 1.12
CA LYS A 90 -5.89 -15.70 1.42
C LYS A 90 -5.74 -15.95 2.93
N LYS A 91 -5.09 -15.01 3.66
CA LYS A 91 -5.00 -15.07 5.11
C LYS A 91 -6.38 -15.13 5.77
N TYR A 92 -7.29 -14.25 5.39
CA TYR A 92 -8.63 -14.21 5.98
C TYR A 92 -9.49 -15.41 5.56
N GLU A 93 -9.43 -15.84 4.30
CA GLU A 93 -10.13 -17.02 3.79
C GLU A 93 -9.73 -18.34 4.48
N SER A 94 -8.60 -18.37 5.18
CA SER A 94 -8.17 -19.55 5.96
C SER A 94 -8.91 -19.70 7.31
N PHE A 95 -9.71 -18.70 7.70
CA PHE A 95 -10.47 -18.74 8.96
C PHE A 95 -11.94 -19.13 8.71
N PRO A 96 -12.51 -20.02 9.55
CA PRO A 96 -13.89 -20.45 9.39
C PRO A 96 -14.92 -19.32 9.53
N GLU A 97 -14.56 -18.23 10.24
CA GLU A 97 -15.43 -17.07 10.46
C GLU A 97 -15.74 -16.32 9.16
N THR A 98 -14.91 -16.47 8.14
CA THR A 98 -15.08 -15.85 6.82
C THR A 98 -15.68 -16.78 5.77
N ALA A 99 -16.03 -18.02 6.16
CA ALA A 99 -16.58 -18.99 5.22
C ALA A 99 -17.86 -18.49 4.55
N GLY A 100 -17.89 -18.54 3.23
CA GLY A 100 -19.04 -18.09 2.43
C GLY A 100 -19.15 -16.56 2.24
N LEU A 101 -18.18 -15.77 2.72
CA LEU A 101 -18.09 -14.34 2.44
C LEU A 101 -17.33 -14.07 1.15
N ASP A 102 -17.79 -13.09 0.36
CA ASP A 102 -17.04 -12.58 -0.80
C ASP A 102 -16.06 -11.50 -0.33
N LEU A 103 -14.78 -11.85 -0.22
CA LEU A 103 -13.72 -10.94 0.12
C LEU A 103 -13.15 -10.29 -1.16
N ASN A 104 -13.58 -9.08 -1.44
CA ASN A 104 -13.10 -8.34 -2.61
C ASN A 104 -11.74 -7.69 -2.33
N ILE A 105 -10.86 -7.63 -3.33
CA ILE A 105 -9.60 -6.92 -3.24
C ILE A 105 -9.79 -5.50 -3.74
N TRP A 106 -9.23 -4.53 -3.00
CA TRP A 106 -9.17 -3.15 -3.43
C TRP A 106 -7.85 -2.49 -3.03
N SER A 107 -7.18 -1.90 -4.03
CA SER A 107 -5.94 -1.14 -3.89
C SER A 107 -6.25 0.35 -3.80
N VAL A 108 -5.63 1.04 -2.85
CA VAL A 108 -5.71 2.50 -2.77
C VAL A 108 -5.01 3.13 -3.98
N GLY A 109 -5.55 4.24 -4.48
CA GLY A 109 -4.93 5.04 -5.52
C GLY A 109 -3.80 5.93 -5.01
N ILE A 110 -2.91 6.31 -5.92
CA ILE A 110 -1.81 7.24 -5.68
C ILE A 110 -2.13 8.58 -6.33
N ASP A 111 -1.81 9.66 -5.62
CA ASP A 111 -1.90 11.02 -6.16
C ASP A 111 -0.74 11.26 -7.12
N THR A 112 -0.97 10.98 -8.40
CA THR A 112 0.06 11.04 -9.44
C THR A 112 0.46 12.46 -9.83
N ASP A 113 -0.29 13.48 -9.40
CA ASP A 113 0.05 14.88 -9.57
C ASP A 113 1.02 15.33 -8.48
N VAL A 114 0.78 14.92 -7.23
CA VAL A 114 1.68 15.17 -6.10
C VAL A 114 2.96 14.35 -6.26
N PHE A 115 2.84 13.04 -6.54
CA PHE A 115 4.01 12.17 -6.74
C PHE A 115 4.44 12.17 -8.21
N SER A 116 4.82 13.36 -8.67
CA SER A 116 5.46 13.64 -9.95
C SER A 116 6.64 14.58 -9.71
N VAL A 117 7.83 14.21 -10.16
CA VAL A 117 9.05 15.00 -9.94
C VAL A 117 9.86 15.12 -11.22
N ASP A 118 10.48 16.29 -11.41
CA ASP A 118 11.52 16.45 -12.42
C ASP A 118 12.81 15.78 -11.91
N LYS A 119 13.24 14.74 -12.60
CA LYS A 119 14.41 13.95 -12.22
C LYS A 119 15.70 14.70 -12.53
N ASN A 120 16.51 14.91 -11.49
CA ASN A 120 17.89 15.36 -11.59
C ASN A 120 18.79 14.50 -10.68
N PRO A 121 19.07 13.24 -11.05
CA PRO A 121 19.69 12.28 -10.17
C PRO A 121 21.18 12.57 -9.94
N GLU A 122 21.54 12.76 -8.69
CA GLU A 122 22.90 12.95 -8.16
C GLU A 122 23.34 11.75 -7.29
N ILE A 123 22.37 10.93 -6.87
CA ILE A 123 22.52 9.80 -5.94
C ILE A 123 22.03 8.55 -6.67
N ASP A 124 22.76 7.44 -6.56
CA ASP A 124 22.34 6.21 -7.20
C ASP A 124 21.11 5.63 -6.53
N TYR A 125 21.08 5.53 -5.18
CA TYR A 125 19.98 4.87 -4.50
C TYR A 125 19.45 5.61 -3.28
N LEU A 126 18.12 5.65 -3.17
CA LEU A 126 17.42 5.92 -1.92
C LEU A 126 17.14 4.58 -1.22
N ILE A 127 17.61 4.40 0.00
CA ILE A 127 17.27 3.25 0.83
C ILE A 127 16.09 3.63 1.72
N TYR A 128 14.94 2.97 1.49
CA TYR A 128 13.76 3.12 2.33
C TYR A 128 13.67 1.98 3.33
N TYR A 129 13.67 2.31 4.62
CA TYR A 129 13.68 1.34 5.71
C TYR A 129 12.40 1.39 6.55
N LYS A 130 11.77 0.22 6.76
CA LYS A 130 10.55 0.09 7.57
C LYS A 130 10.41 -1.32 8.15
N ASN A 131 10.33 -1.43 9.48
CA ASN A 131 9.98 -2.68 10.16
C ASN A 131 10.80 -3.91 9.73
N ARG A 132 12.13 -3.74 9.63
CA ARG A 132 13.07 -4.83 9.33
C ARG A 132 14.18 -4.85 10.38
N ASP A 133 14.91 -5.97 10.44
CA ASP A 133 16.15 -6.04 11.22
C ASP A 133 17.16 -5.02 10.67
N ILE A 134 17.85 -4.32 11.57
CA ILE A 134 18.86 -3.33 11.20
C ILE A 134 20.04 -3.95 10.43
N GLU A 135 20.29 -5.25 10.58
CA GLU A 135 21.32 -5.97 9.81
C GLU A 135 21.12 -5.85 8.32
N ILE A 136 19.88 -5.73 7.85
CA ILE A 136 19.58 -5.52 6.41
C ILE A 136 20.29 -4.26 5.87
N MET A 137 20.43 -3.22 6.69
CA MET A 137 21.13 -1.99 6.30
C MET A 137 22.62 -2.23 6.12
N ARG A 138 23.22 -3.12 6.93
CA ARG A 138 24.61 -3.52 6.77
C ARG A 138 24.83 -4.36 5.53
N ASP A 139 23.90 -5.25 5.23
CA ASP A 139 23.94 -6.07 4.00
C ASP A 139 23.85 -5.21 2.75
N ILE A 140 22.94 -4.23 2.73
CA ILE A 140 22.83 -3.26 1.63
C ILE A 140 24.15 -2.50 1.46
N LYS A 141 24.73 -1.95 2.53
CA LYS A 141 26.01 -1.24 2.47
C LYS A 141 27.15 -2.12 1.97
N ARG A 142 27.26 -3.33 2.48
CA ARG A 142 28.26 -4.33 2.01
C ARG A 142 28.14 -4.65 0.51
N LYS A 143 26.93 -4.52 -0.05
CA LYS A 143 26.70 -4.71 -1.49
C LYS A 143 27.04 -3.48 -2.30
N LEU A 144 26.66 -2.26 -1.83
CA LEU A 144 26.80 -1.02 -2.60
C LEU A 144 28.23 -0.45 -2.55
N ASP A 145 28.88 -0.47 -1.38
CA ASP A 145 30.19 0.16 -1.18
C ASP A 145 31.29 -0.37 -2.14
N PRO A 146 31.45 -1.70 -2.34
CA PRO A 146 32.43 -2.21 -3.30
C PRO A 146 32.11 -1.88 -4.77
N MET A 147 30.84 -1.56 -5.09
CA MET A 147 30.41 -1.16 -6.42
C MET A 147 30.62 0.33 -6.67
N GLY A 148 31.06 1.10 -5.67
CA GLY A 148 31.24 2.55 -5.75
C GLY A 148 29.93 3.34 -5.90
N LEU A 149 28.80 2.75 -5.51
CA LEU A 149 27.47 3.35 -5.65
C LEU A 149 27.16 4.28 -4.48
N THR A 150 26.62 5.45 -4.81
CA THR A 150 26.20 6.46 -3.84
C THR A 150 24.77 6.17 -3.34
N TYR A 151 24.52 6.42 -2.05
CA TYR A 151 23.19 6.22 -1.48
C TYR A 151 22.89 7.16 -0.32
N THR A 152 21.61 7.35 -0.08
CA THR A 152 21.08 7.99 1.12
C THR A 152 19.96 7.11 1.69
N ALA A 153 19.57 7.33 2.95
CA ALA A 153 18.57 6.49 3.61
C ALA A 153 17.52 7.32 4.34
N ILE A 154 16.29 6.84 4.31
CA ILE A 154 15.19 7.35 5.14
C ILE A 154 14.49 6.21 5.87
N ALA A 155 14.02 6.49 7.08
CA ALA A 155 13.21 5.56 7.85
C ALA A 155 11.74 5.99 7.87
N TYR A 156 10.83 5.03 7.77
CA TYR A 156 9.40 5.27 7.88
C TYR A 156 9.04 6.11 9.11
N GLY A 157 8.22 7.14 8.92
CA GLY A 157 7.78 8.05 9.96
C GLY A 157 8.83 9.09 10.41
N LYS A 158 10.01 9.14 9.77
CA LYS A 158 11.09 10.09 10.07
C LYS A 158 11.33 11.11 8.95
N TYR A 159 10.38 11.32 8.07
CA TYR A 159 10.41 12.29 6.98
C TYR A 159 9.02 12.87 6.74
N ASN A 160 8.98 14.02 6.08
CA ASN A 160 7.76 14.59 5.52
C ASN A 160 7.70 14.37 4.00
N GLU A 161 6.56 14.71 3.40
CA GLU A 161 6.32 14.50 1.96
C GLU A 161 7.29 15.29 1.09
N GLU A 162 7.57 16.56 1.43
CA GLU A 162 8.52 17.41 0.70
C GLU A 162 9.94 16.81 0.70
N GLN A 163 10.41 16.36 1.86
CA GLN A 163 11.71 15.68 1.97
C GLN A 163 11.74 14.40 1.12
N PHE A 164 10.65 13.65 1.10
CA PHE A 164 10.55 12.43 0.32
C PHE A 164 10.60 12.70 -1.18
N LEU A 165 9.81 13.65 -1.67
CA LEU A 165 9.81 14.08 -3.08
C LEU A 165 11.18 14.62 -3.52
N ASN A 166 11.82 15.43 -2.67
CA ASN A 166 13.18 15.94 -2.96
C ASN A 166 14.19 14.80 -3.12
N LEU A 167 14.17 13.80 -2.23
CA LEU A 167 15.05 12.64 -2.36
C LEU A 167 14.74 11.81 -3.60
N LEU A 168 13.46 11.60 -3.92
CA LEU A 168 13.05 10.88 -5.13
C LEU A 168 13.48 11.59 -6.41
N ALA A 169 13.46 12.93 -6.44
CA ALA A 169 13.96 13.71 -7.58
C ALA A 169 15.46 13.51 -7.82
N ARG A 170 16.24 13.32 -6.73
CA ARG A 170 17.71 13.25 -6.76
C ARG A 170 18.26 11.82 -6.85
N CYS A 171 17.44 10.79 -6.69
CA CYS A 171 17.87 9.40 -6.74
C CYS A 171 17.49 8.74 -8.08
N LYS A 172 18.39 7.88 -8.62
CA LYS A 172 18.12 7.07 -9.82
C LYS A 172 17.11 5.97 -9.52
N GLY A 173 17.25 5.26 -8.39
CA GLY A 173 16.41 4.16 -7.97
C GLY A 173 16.24 4.08 -6.47
N CYS A 174 15.39 3.16 -6.02
CA CYS A 174 15.17 2.89 -4.61
C CYS A 174 15.49 1.44 -4.25
N ILE A 175 16.02 1.23 -3.05
CA ILE A 175 16.08 -0.07 -2.38
C ILE A 175 15.08 -0.03 -1.24
N VAL A 176 14.05 -0.87 -1.32
CA VAL A 176 12.96 -0.90 -0.34
C VAL A 176 13.17 -2.07 0.62
N ALA A 177 13.57 -1.77 1.84
CA ALA A 177 13.76 -2.71 2.94
C ALA A 177 12.59 -2.57 3.93
N SER A 178 11.39 -2.97 3.53
CA SER A 178 10.20 -2.96 4.37
C SER A 178 9.85 -4.37 4.89
N GLY A 179 9.08 -4.42 5.98
CA GLY A 179 8.34 -5.62 6.39
C GLY A 179 7.28 -5.99 5.34
N THR A 180 6.41 -6.94 5.66
CA THR A 180 5.26 -7.24 4.80
C THR A 180 4.32 -6.05 4.73
N GLU A 181 3.79 -5.77 3.54
CA GLU A 181 2.89 -4.65 3.30
C GLU A 181 1.53 -5.14 2.78
N SER A 182 0.48 -4.53 3.25
CA SER A 182 -0.87 -4.82 2.76
C SER A 182 -1.27 -3.93 1.58
N GLN A 183 -0.90 -2.64 1.60
CA GLN A 183 -1.12 -1.69 0.51
C GLN A 183 0.22 -1.26 -0.13
N GLY A 184 1.23 -0.93 0.68
CA GLY A 184 2.53 -0.51 0.19
C GLY A 184 2.54 0.88 -0.44
N ILE A 185 1.79 1.83 0.12
CA ILE A 185 1.60 3.18 -0.43
C ILE A 185 2.95 3.84 -0.73
N ALA A 186 3.93 3.75 0.18
CA ALA A 186 5.21 4.44 0.02
C ALA A 186 5.99 3.99 -1.23
N TYR A 187 6.08 2.67 -1.51
CA TYR A 187 6.77 2.25 -2.74
C TYR A 187 5.97 2.60 -4.00
N MET A 188 4.64 2.59 -3.94
CA MET A 188 3.81 3.02 -5.07
C MET A 188 3.98 4.53 -5.34
N GLU A 189 4.16 5.36 -4.29
CA GLU A 189 4.55 6.77 -4.41
C GLU A 189 5.92 6.92 -5.10
N MET A 190 6.91 6.07 -4.76
CA MET A 190 8.21 6.01 -5.47
C MET A 190 8.03 5.67 -6.95
N LEU A 191 7.27 4.63 -7.25
CA LEU A 191 6.98 4.22 -8.63
C LEU A 191 6.29 5.34 -9.43
N SER A 192 5.37 6.08 -8.79
CA SER A 192 4.69 7.23 -9.41
C SER A 192 5.65 8.33 -9.84
N THR A 193 6.78 8.52 -9.16
CA THR A 193 7.84 9.46 -9.55
C THR A 193 8.80 8.90 -10.60
N ASN A 194 8.45 7.83 -11.27
CA ASN A 194 9.29 7.08 -12.20
C ASN A 194 10.62 6.62 -11.58
N THR A 195 10.59 6.18 -10.32
CA THR A 195 11.75 5.66 -9.60
C THR A 195 11.67 4.14 -9.52
N PRO A 196 12.47 3.40 -10.29
CA PRO A 196 12.53 1.94 -10.21
C PRO A 196 12.93 1.47 -8.81
N CYS A 197 12.36 0.35 -8.37
CA CYS A 197 12.58 -0.17 -7.03
C CYS A 197 13.17 -1.57 -7.02
N TYR A 198 14.17 -1.77 -6.17
CA TYR A 198 14.58 -3.09 -5.72
C TYR A 198 13.91 -3.39 -4.40
N ILE A 199 12.98 -4.34 -4.41
CA ILE A 199 12.23 -4.72 -3.21
C ILE A 199 12.93 -5.90 -2.52
N LEU A 200 13.44 -5.70 -1.32
CA LEU A 200 13.89 -6.79 -0.44
C LEU A 200 12.66 -7.46 0.18
N ASP A 201 12.11 -8.44 -0.53
CA ASP A 201 10.81 -9.03 -0.20
C ASP A 201 10.86 -9.86 1.08
N LYS A 202 9.96 -9.56 2.01
CA LYS A 202 9.65 -10.43 3.15
C LYS A 202 8.45 -11.30 2.78
N THR A 203 8.69 -12.60 2.62
CA THR A 203 7.71 -13.56 2.07
C THR A 203 6.78 -14.16 3.11
N THR A 204 6.99 -13.87 4.40
CA THR A 204 6.16 -14.38 5.51
C THR A 204 5.69 -13.24 6.41
N TRP A 205 4.43 -13.33 6.79
CA TRP A 205 3.85 -12.54 7.87
C TRP A 205 3.59 -13.45 9.06
N ASP A 206 4.17 -13.10 10.19
CA ASP A 206 4.03 -13.85 11.43
C ASP A 206 3.36 -12.96 12.47
N ASP A 207 2.41 -13.47 13.21
CA ASP A 207 1.94 -12.84 14.41
C ASP A 207 2.59 -13.47 15.65
N ASN A 208 2.41 -12.83 16.79
CA ASN A 208 2.91 -13.34 18.06
C ASN A 208 2.04 -14.50 18.63
N GLN A 209 1.03 -14.97 17.90
CA GLN A 209 0.02 -15.94 18.34
C GLN A 209 0.08 -17.28 17.60
N ASN A 210 1.21 -17.64 17.01
CA ASN A 210 1.44 -18.88 16.26
C ASN A 210 0.82 -18.97 14.85
N TYR A 211 0.43 -17.86 14.25
CA TYR A 211 0.03 -17.81 12.84
C TYR A 211 1.17 -17.36 11.96
N SER A 212 1.40 -18.08 10.88
CA SER A 212 2.34 -17.71 9.81
C SER A 212 1.65 -17.82 8.46
N PHE A 213 1.72 -16.77 7.66
CA PHE A 213 1.09 -16.72 6.35
C PHE A 213 2.09 -16.29 5.29
N GLN A 214 1.94 -16.84 4.08
CA GLN A 214 2.65 -16.34 2.92
C GLN A 214 2.22 -14.90 2.64
N ALA A 215 3.17 -14.01 2.51
CA ALA A 215 2.96 -12.57 2.35
C ALA A 215 3.96 -11.96 1.36
N THR A 216 4.02 -10.64 1.25
CA THR A 216 5.02 -9.92 0.45
C THR A 216 5.19 -8.50 0.99
N SER A 217 6.35 -7.92 0.76
CA SER A 217 6.62 -6.49 1.02
C SER A 217 6.02 -5.57 -0.05
N ALA A 218 5.61 -6.10 -1.21
CA ALA A 218 5.09 -5.30 -2.30
C ALA A 218 4.00 -6.05 -3.10
N PRO A 219 2.71 -5.98 -2.64
CA PRO A 219 1.61 -6.75 -3.21
C PRO A 219 1.22 -6.34 -4.65
N TYR A 220 1.51 -5.11 -5.06
CA TYR A 220 1.15 -4.53 -6.35
C TYR A 220 2.38 -4.23 -7.22
N PHE A 221 3.43 -5.03 -7.07
CA PHE A 221 4.68 -4.84 -7.78
C PHE A 221 4.78 -5.77 -9.00
N THR A 222 5.19 -5.22 -10.14
CA THR A 222 5.38 -5.94 -11.41
C THR A 222 6.80 -5.77 -11.92
N ASP A 223 7.19 -6.58 -12.92
CA ASP A 223 8.51 -6.50 -13.53
C ASP A 223 8.77 -5.17 -14.26
N GLU A 224 7.74 -4.41 -14.61
CA GLU A 224 7.87 -3.03 -15.15
C GLU A 224 8.46 -2.05 -14.11
N CYS A 225 8.36 -2.38 -12.82
CA CYS A 225 8.70 -1.49 -11.71
C CYS A 225 10.12 -1.71 -11.17
N GLY A 226 10.77 -2.80 -11.56
CA GLY A 226 12.07 -3.21 -11.02
C GLY A 226 12.13 -4.68 -10.63
N ILE A 227 12.90 -5.00 -9.60
CA ILE A 227 13.08 -6.38 -9.14
C ILE A 227 12.54 -6.56 -7.71
N LYS A 228 11.83 -7.66 -7.48
CA LYS A 228 11.42 -8.11 -6.15
C LYS A 228 12.13 -9.43 -5.84
N CYS A 229 12.95 -9.43 -4.78
CA CYS A 229 13.79 -10.56 -4.40
C CYS A 229 13.96 -10.60 -2.87
N PRO A 230 14.01 -11.78 -2.22
CA PRO A 230 14.19 -11.87 -0.77
C PRO A 230 15.54 -11.32 -0.27
N ASP A 231 16.55 -11.29 -1.13
CA ASP A 231 17.91 -10.89 -0.83
C ASP A 231 18.51 -10.01 -1.95
N LEU A 232 19.80 -9.70 -1.87
CA LEU A 232 20.52 -8.86 -2.84
C LEU A 232 21.15 -9.65 -4.00
N SER A 233 20.78 -10.91 -4.23
CA SER A 233 21.38 -11.77 -5.25
C SER A 233 21.15 -11.25 -6.68
N ARG A 234 20.01 -10.59 -6.94
CA ARG A 234 19.65 -10.01 -8.24
C ARG A 234 19.90 -8.50 -8.32
N PHE A 235 20.62 -7.92 -7.34
CA PHE A 235 20.83 -6.48 -7.32
C PHE A 235 21.69 -5.96 -8.51
N GLU A 236 22.69 -6.72 -8.95
CA GLU A 236 23.51 -6.33 -10.11
C GLU A 236 22.70 -6.31 -11.41
N GLU A 237 21.78 -7.25 -11.58
CA GLU A 237 20.82 -7.27 -12.69
C GLU A 237 19.96 -5.99 -12.65
N PHE A 238 19.38 -5.67 -11.49
CA PHE A 238 18.59 -4.47 -11.31
C PHE A 238 19.37 -3.20 -11.64
N ASN A 239 20.60 -3.07 -11.12
CA ASN A 239 21.47 -1.92 -11.36
C ASN A 239 21.82 -1.75 -12.85
N LYS A 240 22.05 -2.84 -13.57
CA LYS A 240 22.32 -2.85 -15.01
C LYS A 240 21.10 -2.46 -15.83
N GLU A 241 19.93 -2.96 -15.48
CA GLU A 241 18.68 -2.79 -16.22
C GLU A 241 17.87 -1.55 -15.77
N MET A 242 18.41 -0.70 -14.90
CA MET A 242 17.72 0.43 -14.26
C MET A 242 16.91 1.30 -15.23
N ASN A 243 17.48 1.60 -16.40
CA ASN A 243 16.87 2.49 -17.40
C ASN A 243 15.78 1.81 -18.25
N ASN A 244 15.59 0.50 -18.10
CA ASN A 244 14.59 -0.28 -18.85
C ASN A 244 13.27 -0.37 -18.11
N TYR A 245 13.22 0.01 -16.84
CA TYR A 245 11.98 0.03 -16.06
C TYR A 245 11.17 1.30 -16.33
N ASN A 246 9.86 1.16 -16.33
CA ASN A 246 8.92 2.26 -16.54
C ASN A 246 7.78 2.23 -15.49
N PRO A 247 8.12 2.40 -14.19
CA PRO A 247 7.16 2.22 -13.11
C PRO A 247 6.04 3.26 -13.10
N ARG A 248 6.28 4.48 -13.61
CA ARG A 248 5.25 5.51 -13.65
C ARG A 248 4.09 5.13 -14.57
N ASP A 249 4.36 4.56 -15.73
CA ASP A 249 3.30 4.13 -16.68
C ASP A 249 2.43 3.05 -16.04
N TYR A 250 3.01 2.13 -15.28
CA TYR A 250 2.25 1.15 -14.50
C TYR A 250 1.31 1.83 -13.50
N ILE A 251 1.79 2.80 -12.71
CA ILE A 251 0.96 3.52 -11.73
C ILE A 251 -0.15 4.34 -12.43
N LEU A 252 0.17 5.04 -13.52
CA LEU A 252 -0.82 5.80 -14.28
C LEU A 252 -1.91 4.92 -14.88
N ARG A 253 -1.56 3.71 -15.30
CA ARG A 253 -2.49 2.75 -15.89
C ARG A 253 -3.36 2.06 -14.82
N GLU A 254 -2.80 1.70 -13.65
CA GLU A 254 -3.46 0.79 -12.72
C GLU A 254 -3.87 1.42 -11.37
N HIS A 255 -3.17 2.46 -10.92
CA HIS A 255 -3.25 2.90 -9.51
C HIS A 255 -3.46 4.40 -9.34
N THR A 256 -4.09 5.10 -10.28
CA THR A 256 -4.47 6.52 -10.08
C THR A 256 -5.59 6.65 -9.04
N LEU A 257 -5.74 7.82 -8.45
CA LEU A 257 -6.84 8.13 -7.53
C LEU A 257 -8.20 7.83 -8.15
N LEU A 258 -8.41 8.29 -9.40
CA LEU A 258 -9.68 8.10 -10.12
C LEU A 258 -9.99 6.61 -10.34
N ARG A 259 -9.04 5.85 -10.88
CA ARG A 259 -9.23 4.43 -11.16
C ARG A 259 -9.52 3.62 -9.90
N SER A 260 -8.79 3.91 -8.82
CA SER A 260 -9.02 3.29 -7.52
C SER A 260 -10.42 3.60 -6.97
N ALA A 261 -10.86 4.86 -7.09
CA ALA A 261 -12.19 5.27 -6.64
C ALA A 261 -13.31 4.64 -7.48
N GLU A 262 -13.17 4.57 -8.80
CA GLU A 262 -14.13 3.87 -9.69
C GLU A 262 -14.25 2.39 -9.30
N ASN A 263 -13.15 1.73 -8.98
CA ASN A 263 -13.17 0.35 -8.51
C ASN A 263 -13.86 0.22 -7.14
N TYR A 264 -13.64 1.18 -6.24
CA TYR A 264 -14.33 1.21 -4.93
C TYR A 264 -15.84 1.42 -5.08
N ILE A 265 -16.26 2.31 -5.99
CA ILE A 265 -17.67 2.54 -6.33
C ILE A 265 -18.33 1.25 -6.82
N LYS A 266 -17.70 0.53 -7.76
CA LYS A 266 -18.20 -0.76 -8.24
C LYS A 266 -18.42 -1.78 -7.12
N LEU A 267 -17.54 -1.77 -6.09
CA LEU A 267 -17.71 -2.64 -4.92
C LEU A 267 -18.87 -2.20 -4.02
N LEU A 268 -19.10 -0.90 -3.88
CA LEU A 268 -20.27 -0.37 -3.17
C LEU A 268 -21.59 -0.71 -3.87
N GLU A 269 -21.59 -0.82 -5.20
CA GLU A 269 -22.77 -1.12 -6.04
C GLU A 269 -23.11 -2.62 -6.10
N LYS A 270 -22.19 -3.50 -5.76
CA LYS A 270 -22.36 -4.97 -5.77
C LYS A 270 -23.26 -5.53 -4.66
N ARG A 271 -24.16 -4.78 -4.06
CA ARG A 271 -25.01 -5.15 -2.90
C ARG A 271 -25.87 -6.39 -3.11
#